data_2caac8468a70846ab5d9777d40bcfeea
#
_entry.id   2caac8468a70846ab5d9777d40bcfeea
#
_cell.length_a   1.000
_cell.length_b   1.000
_cell.length_c   1.000
_cell.angle_alpha   90.00
_cell.angle_beta   90.00
_cell.angle_gamma   90.00
#
_symmetry.space_group_name_H-M   'P 1'
#
loop_
_entity.id
_entity.type
_entity.pdbx_description
1 polymer ?
#
loop_
_entity_poly.entity_id
_entity_poly.type
_entity_poly.pdbx_seq_one_letter_code
_entity_poly.pdbx_strand_id
1 'polypeptide(L)'
;MRVEEYGKENESIIVMLHGANFVHCYGRQYSLAEKYHIVVPHIMGFGNEYSRVFDTDVCVSELADFINSFDKKVLLIGFSLGAQLAFKLISEYTDLFYAAIIVSPWLDKNEPTLSEVMRINEKQFSSFKKKWLCNIIGIMNGLPSAQRKEFVEQMQNVKFETIRNSVDNGITFDNVPGYVNVNIPVIALAGGKEQQDVKHSVKRMAELNTNCRYEIWKKAAHNIPPMFSKQFNKLILETVK
;
A
#
# COMPACT_ATOMS: atom_id res chain seq x y z
N MET A 1 15.93 4.66 4.82
CA MET A 1 14.54 4.77 4.37
C MET A 1 13.98 6.15 4.73
N ARG A 2 13.41 6.87 3.79
CA ARG A 2 12.69 8.13 4.03
C ARG A 2 11.34 7.82 4.66
N VAL A 3 10.93 8.65 5.64
CA VAL A 3 9.66 8.49 6.35
C VAL A 3 9.00 9.86 6.51
N GLU A 4 7.69 9.92 6.29
CA GLU A 4 6.84 11.05 6.66
C GLU A 4 6.12 10.70 7.96
N GLU A 5 6.13 11.63 8.91
CA GLU A 5 5.52 11.39 10.22
C GLU A 5 4.68 12.59 10.65
N TYR A 6 3.51 12.31 11.21
CA TYR A 6 2.55 13.32 11.68
C TYR A 6 2.02 12.89 13.06
N GLY A 7 1.86 13.84 13.98
CA GLY A 7 1.33 13.57 15.33
C GLY A 7 2.25 12.66 16.16
N LYS A 8 3.56 12.91 16.14
CA LYS A 8 4.58 12.10 16.86
C LYS A 8 4.39 12.04 18.36
N GLU A 9 3.68 13.01 18.92
CA GLU A 9 3.34 13.09 20.35
C GLU A 9 2.31 12.04 20.80
N ASN A 10 1.63 11.41 19.87
CA ASN A 10 0.59 10.43 20.17
C ASN A 10 1.18 9.03 20.37
N GLU A 11 0.58 8.29 21.31
CA GLU A 11 1.07 6.96 21.70
C GLU A 11 0.72 5.84 20.69
N SER A 12 -0.48 5.89 20.11
CA SER A 12 -0.97 4.87 19.18
C SER A 12 -0.44 5.15 17.77
N ILE A 13 0.28 4.17 17.20
CA ILE A 13 0.98 4.30 15.92
C ILE A 13 0.20 3.61 14.82
N ILE A 14 0.05 4.32 13.70
CA ILE A 14 -0.52 3.78 12.45
C ILE A 14 0.55 3.89 11.35
N VAL A 15 1.05 2.75 10.89
CA VAL A 15 1.97 2.68 9.75
C VAL A 15 1.17 2.50 8.47
N MET A 16 1.38 3.39 7.49
CA MET A 16 0.63 3.40 6.23
C MET A 16 1.57 3.20 5.03
N LEU A 17 1.52 2.02 4.41
CA LEU A 17 2.30 1.67 3.23
C LEU A 17 1.55 2.07 1.96
N HIS A 18 2.11 3.01 1.22
CA HIS A 18 1.51 3.62 0.04
C HIS A 18 1.51 2.70 -1.20
N GLY A 19 0.70 3.02 -2.19
CA GLY A 19 0.74 2.38 -3.51
C GLY A 19 1.97 2.79 -4.33
N ALA A 20 2.30 2.02 -5.36
CA ALA A 20 3.35 2.38 -6.30
C ALA A 20 3.16 3.81 -6.84
N ASN A 21 4.22 4.61 -6.85
CA ASN A 21 4.24 5.99 -7.35
C ASN A 21 3.28 6.99 -6.67
N PHE A 22 2.61 6.61 -5.57
CA PHE A 22 1.59 7.47 -4.96
C PHE A 22 1.75 7.57 -3.45
N VAL A 23 2.84 8.17 -2.99
CA VAL A 23 3.19 8.32 -1.56
C VAL A 23 2.05 8.98 -0.77
N HIS A 24 1.48 10.07 -1.29
CA HIS A 24 0.42 10.81 -0.61
C HIS A 24 -1.00 10.28 -0.89
N CYS A 25 -1.15 8.99 -1.20
CA CYS A 25 -2.48 8.38 -1.32
C CYS A 25 -3.31 8.48 -0.02
N TYR A 26 -2.63 8.62 1.11
CA TYR A 26 -3.23 8.80 2.44
C TYR A 26 -3.36 10.27 2.89
N GLY A 27 -3.16 11.24 2.01
CA GLY A 27 -3.18 12.66 2.37
C GLY A 27 -4.45 13.14 3.10
N ARG A 28 -5.59 12.46 2.88
CA ARG A 28 -6.85 12.72 3.58
C ARG A 28 -6.98 12.01 4.93
N GLN A 29 -6.10 11.07 5.24
CA GLN A 29 -5.97 10.36 6.50
C GLN A 29 -5.06 11.10 7.48
N TYR A 30 -4.24 12.05 7.00
CA TYR A 30 -3.32 12.80 7.86
C TYR A 30 -4.02 13.64 8.94
N SER A 31 -5.32 13.95 8.78
CA SER A 31 -6.14 14.56 9.84
C SER A 31 -6.28 13.66 11.09
N LEU A 32 -6.06 12.36 10.97
CA LEU A 32 -6.04 11.45 12.12
C LEU A 32 -4.83 11.68 13.03
N ALA A 33 -3.83 12.45 12.58
CA ALA A 33 -2.66 12.81 13.37
C ALA A 33 -2.99 13.71 14.59
N GLU A 34 -4.20 14.25 14.68
CA GLU A 34 -4.68 14.89 15.91
C GLU A 34 -4.74 13.92 17.12
N LYS A 35 -4.83 12.61 16.86
CA LYS A 35 -5.01 11.56 17.89
C LYS A 35 -4.03 10.39 17.78
N TYR A 36 -3.39 10.22 16.64
CA TYR A 36 -2.56 9.06 16.32
C TYR A 36 -1.23 9.51 15.71
N HIS A 37 -0.16 8.78 16.00
CA HIS A 37 1.10 8.93 15.30
C HIS A 37 1.00 8.24 13.95
N ILE A 38 0.85 9.02 12.88
CA ILE A 38 0.78 8.52 11.50
C ILE A 38 2.20 8.45 10.94
N VAL A 39 2.57 7.29 10.42
CA VAL A 39 3.90 7.00 9.87
C VAL A 39 3.74 6.50 8.44
N VAL A 40 4.36 7.18 7.49
CA VAL A 40 4.31 6.83 6.06
C VAL A 40 5.73 6.60 5.53
N PRO A 41 6.24 5.37 5.59
CA PRO A 41 7.53 5.03 4.99
C PRO A 41 7.45 5.13 3.47
N HIS A 42 8.46 5.72 2.84
CA HIS A 42 8.61 5.66 1.38
C HIS A 42 9.11 4.27 0.97
N ILE A 43 8.33 3.56 0.17
CA ILE A 43 8.68 2.23 -0.32
C ILE A 43 9.92 2.34 -1.21
N MET A 44 10.87 1.41 -1.03
CA MET A 44 12.10 1.31 -1.83
C MET A 44 11.81 1.47 -3.33
N GLY A 45 12.54 2.37 -3.99
CA GLY A 45 12.39 2.66 -5.42
C GLY A 45 11.27 3.65 -5.76
N PHE A 46 10.41 4.02 -4.80
CA PHE A 46 9.31 4.97 -4.97
C PHE A 46 9.43 6.16 -4.01
N GLY A 47 8.64 7.19 -4.29
CA GLY A 47 8.71 8.40 -3.50
C GLY A 47 10.13 8.99 -3.51
N ASN A 48 10.63 9.44 -2.39
CA ASN A 48 11.98 9.97 -2.25
C ASN A 48 13.06 8.87 -2.10
N GLU A 49 12.68 7.59 -2.27
CA GLU A 49 13.57 6.43 -2.38
C GLU A 49 13.82 6.00 -3.85
N TYR A 50 13.45 6.82 -4.82
CA TYR A 50 13.54 6.53 -6.27
C TYR A 50 14.96 6.25 -6.78
N SER A 51 16.00 6.60 -6.04
CA SER A 51 17.40 6.30 -6.40
C SER A 51 17.71 4.80 -6.32
N ARG A 52 16.98 4.06 -5.51
CA ARG A 52 17.09 2.61 -5.34
C ARG A 52 16.25 1.87 -6.37
N VAL A 53 16.55 0.61 -6.62
CA VAL A 53 15.70 -0.30 -7.37
C VAL A 53 14.87 -1.11 -6.37
N PHE A 54 13.58 -1.30 -6.63
CA PHE A 54 12.72 -2.08 -5.78
C PHE A 54 13.18 -3.55 -5.71
N ASP A 55 13.31 -4.04 -4.49
CA ASP A 55 13.54 -5.43 -4.15
C ASP A 55 12.61 -5.80 -3.00
N THR A 56 11.85 -6.87 -3.16
CA THR A 56 10.79 -7.24 -2.22
C THR A 56 11.33 -7.62 -0.85
N ASP A 57 12.32 -8.49 -0.80
CA ASP A 57 12.81 -9.06 0.47
C ASP A 57 13.61 -8.01 1.26
N VAL A 58 14.42 -7.23 0.58
CA VAL A 58 15.13 -6.09 1.20
C VAL A 58 14.14 -5.06 1.72
N CYS A 59 13.11 -4.71 0.93
CA CYS A 59 12.10 -3.74 1.34
C CYS A 59 11.31 -4.22 2.56
N VAL A 60 10.90 -5.48 2.59
CA VAL A 60 10.16 -6.08 3.72
C VAL A 60 11.03 -6.13 4.98
N SER A 61 12.30 -6.54 4.87
CA SER A 61 13.23 -6.56 6.00
C SER A 61 13.45 -5.16 6.58
N GLU A 62 13.73 -4.15 5.73
CA GLU A 62 13.94 -2.77 6.19
C GLU A 62 12.66 -2.17 6.85
N LEU A 63 11.49 -2.50 6.33
CA LEU A 63 10.21 -2.08 6.92
C LEU A 63 9.99 -2.75 8.28
N ALA A 64 10.29 -4.05 8.40
CA ALA A 64 10.14 -4.78 9.66
C ALA A 64 11.09 -4.24 10.73
N ASP A 65 12.37 -4.01 10.40
CA ASP A 65 13.35 -3.42 11.31
C ASP A 65 12.93 -2.03 11.78
N PHE A 66 12.46 -1.20 10.85
CA PHE A 66 11.96 0.14 11.16
C PHE A 66 10.74 0.09 12.09
N ILE A 67 9.74 -0.76 11.79
CA ILE A 67 8.54 -0.89 12.62
C ILE A 67 8.89 -1.45 13.99
N ASN A 68 9.80 -2.42 14.08
CA ASN A 68 10.27 -2.97 15.34
C ASN A 68 10.96 -1.90 16.23
N SER A 69 11.56 -0.87 15.63
CA SER A 69 12.21 0.21 16.40
C SER A 69 11.25 1.07 17.23
N PHE A 70 9.93 0.95 17.03
CA PHE A 70 8.95 1.62 17.89
C PHE A 70 8.76 0.94 19.25
N ASP A 71 9.26 -0.28 19.42
CA ASP A 71 9.15 -1.08 20.66
C ASP A 71 7.69 -1.24 21.15
N LYS A 72 6.75 -1.22 20.23
CA LYS A 72 5.32 -1.44 20.46
C LYS A 72 4.61 -1.92 19.19
N LYS A 73 3.51 -2.65 19.38
CA LYS A 73 2.68 -3.10 18.26
C LYS A 73 1.93 -1.94 17.61
N VAL A 74 1.88 -1.93 16.27
CA VAL A 74 1.26 -0.88 15.47
C VAL A 74 0.04 -1.39 14.69
N LEU A 75 -0.86 -0.48 14.27
CA LEU A 75 -1.80 -0.75 13.18
C LEU A 75 -1.06 -0.65 11.86
N LEU A 76 -1.09 -1.70 11.05
CA LEU A 76 -0.54 -1.66 9.69
C LEU A 76 -1.65 -1.44 8.66
N ILE A 77 -1.49 -0.44 7.81
CA ILE A 77 -2.37 -0.20 6.67
C ILE A 77 -1.54 -0.27 5.39
N GLY A 78 -1.96 -1.07 4.43
CA GLY A 78 -1.31 -1.14 3.12
C GLY A 78 -2.30 -0.89 1.99
N PHE A 79 -1.88 -0.16 0.95
CA PHE A 79 -2.67 0.08 -0.25
C PHE A 79 -1.92 -0.37 -1.51
N SER A 80 -2.56 -1.14 -2.39
CA SER A 80 -2.00 -1.58 -3.68
C SER A 80 -0.67 -2.33 -3.49
N LEU A 81 0.47 -1.83 -3.98
CA LEU A 81 1.80 -2.39 -3.69
C LEU A 81 2.06 -2.46 -2.17
N GLY A 82 1.72 -1.38 -1.44
CA GLY A 82 1.81 -1.38 0.02
C GLY A 82 0.93 -2.43 0.68
N ALA A 83 -0.20 -2.81 0.07
CA ALA A 83 -1.05 -3.91 0.55
C ALA A 83 -0.38 -5.29 0.38
N GLN A 84 0.33 -5.49 -0.72
CA GLN A 84 1.10 -6.73 -0.95
C GLN A 84 2.25 -6.83 0.07
N LEU A 85 2.99 -5.73 0.29
CA LEU A 85 4.04 -5.68 1.32
C LEU A 85 3.46 -5.89 2.72
N ALA A 86 2.30 -5.28 3.04
CA ALA A 86 1.62 -5.48 4.32
C ALA A 86 1.19 -6.94 4.52
N PHE A 87 0.69 -7.60 3.47
CA PHE A 87 0.36 -9.03 3.51
C PHE A 87 1.59 -9.89 3.87
N LYS A 88 2.74 -9.65 3.22
CA LYS A 88 3.99 -10.38 3.52
C LYS A 88 4.49 -10.04 4.93
N LEU A 89 4.47 -8.76 5.33
CA LEU A 89 4.90 -8.33 6.67
C LEU A 89 4.10 -8.99 7.80
N ILE A 90 2.76 -9.00 7.73
CA ILE A 90 1.96 -9.64 8.79
C ILE A 90 2.13 -11.16 8.81
N SER A 91 2.51 -11.76 7.68
CA SER A 91 2.73 -13.20 7.56
C SER A 91 4.08 -13.64 8.13
N GLU A 92 5.11 -12.79 8.05
CA GLU A 92 6.47 -13.10 8.49
C GLU A 92 6.82 -12.49 9.86
N TYR A 93 6.20 -11.34 10.20
CA TYR A 93 6.50 -10.54 11.40
C TYR A 93 5.24 -10.18 12.19
N THR A 94 4.33 -11.13 12.37
CA THR A 94 2.98 -10.90 12.94
C THR A 94 3.01 -10.19 14.30
N ASP A 95 4.06 -10.41 15.10
CA ASP A 95 4.20 -9.85 16.44
C ASP A 95 4.43 -8.33 16.48
N LEU A 96 4.78 -7.72 15.37
CA LEU A 96 4.93 -6.26 15.23
C LEU A 96 3.58 -5.53 15.17
N PHE A 97 2.48 -6.27 14.96
CA PHE A 97 1.18 -5.68 14.66
C PHE A 97 0.12 -6.11 15.66
N TYR A 98 -0.85 -5.24 15.93
CA TYR A 98 -2.06 -5.62 16.68
C TYR A 98 -3.28 -5.77 15.76
N ALA A 99 -3.26 -5.20 14.57
CA ALA A 99 -4.26 -5.36 13.51
C ALA A 99 -3.69 -4.91 12.16
N ALA A 100 -4.35 -5.29 11.06
CA ALA A 100 -3.99 -4.81 9.72
C ALA A 100 -5.22 -4.49 8.85
N ILE A 101 -5.10 -3.46 7.99
CA ILE A 101 -6.04 -3.14 6.91
C ILE A 101 -5.31 -3.25 5.58
N ILE A 102 -5.71 -4.17 4.74
CA ILE A 102 -5.08 -4.49 3.46
C ILE A 102 -6.02 -4.10 2.33
N VAL A 103 -5.67 -3.01 1.61
CA VAL A 103 -6.54 -2.35 0.64
C VAL A 103 -6.07 -2.63 -0.78
N SER A 104 -6.92 -3.23 -1.58
CA SER A 104 -6.68 -3.51 -3.01
C SER A 104 -5.39 -4.32 -3.26
N PRO A 105 -5.15 -5.44 -2.53
CA PRO A 105 -4.00 -6.30 -2.78
C PRO A 105 -4.18 -7.09 -4.07
N TRP A 106 -3.11 -7.28 -4.83
CA TRP A 106 -3.09 -8.20 -5.98
C TRP A 106 -2.20 -9.40 -5.66
N LEU A 107 -2.79 -10.44 -5.05
CA LEU A 107 -2.12 -11.65 -4.55
C LEU A 107 -2.40 -12.89 -5.42
N ASP A 108 -3.52 -12.86 -6.15
CA ASP A 108 -3.94 -13.93 -7.05
C ASP A 108 -3.45 -13.64 -8.47
N LYS A 109 -2.13 -13.73 -8.65
CA LYS A 109 -1.46 -13.45 -9.93
C LYS A 109 -1.37 -14.72 -10.75
N ASN A 110 -1.80 -14.65 -12.01
CA ASN A 110 -1.54 -15.69 -12.99
C ASN A 110 -0.66 -15.15 -14.11
N GLU A 111 0.10 -16.03 -14.77
CA GLU A 111 1.05 -15.66 -15.81
C GLU A 111 0.46 -14.80 -16.95
N PRO A 112 -0.71 -15.11 -17.52
CA PRO A 112 -1.30 -14.27 -18.55
C PRO A 112 -1.59 -12.85 -18.08
N THR A 113 -2.15 -12.69 -16.88
CA THR A 113 -2.46 -11.37 -16.31
C THR A 113 -1.20 -10.60 -15.97
N LEU A 114 -0.20 -11.26 -15.39
CA LEU A 114 1.10 -10.65 -15.05
C LEU A 114 1.79 -10.12 -16.33
N SER A 115 1.89 -10.95 -17.36
CA SER A 115 2.49 -10.59 -18.64
C SER A 115 1.77 -9.41 -19.31
N GLU A 116 0.44 -9.36 -19.26
CA GLU A 116 -0.34 -8.25 -19.81
C GLU A 116 -0.11 -6.94 -19.02
N VAL A 117 -0.11 -7.00 -17.70
CA VAL A 117 0.18 -5.83 -16.85
C VAL A 117 1.59 -5.32 -17.11
N MET A 118 2.57 -6.20 -17.23
CA MET A 118 3.95 -5.84 -17.61
C MET A 118 4.01 -5.13 -18.95
N ARG A 119 3.37 -5.68 -19.99
CA ARG A 119 3.30 -5.10 -21.34
C ARG A 119 2.66 -3.71 -21.34
N ILE A 120 1.59 -3.52 -20.55
CA ILE A 120 0.92 -2.22 -20.39
C ILE A 120 1.87 -1.20 -19.75
N ASN A 121 2.53 -1.57 -18.63
CA ASN A 121 3.48 -0.70 -17.95
C ASN A 121 4.65 -0.29 -18.84
N GLU A 122 5.21 -1.23 -19.61
CA GLU A 122 6.28 -0.95 -20.57
C GLU A 122 5.86 0.10 -21.60
N LYS A 123 4.70 -0.09 -22.24
CA LYS A 123 4.16 0.85 -23.24
C LYS A 123 3.87 2.23 -22.63
N GLN A 124 3.40 2.28 -21.40
CA GLN A 124 2.98 3.53 -20.75
C GLN A 124 4.14 4.26 -20.07
N PHE A 125 5.26 3.60 -19.80
CA PHE A 125 6.36 4.16 -19.01
C PHE A 125 6.87 5.49 -19.57
N SER A 126 7.09 5.59 -20.87
CA SER A 126 7.52 6.83 -21.53
C SER A 126 6.48 7.96 -21.38
N SER A 127 5.20 7.62 -21.35
CA SER A 127 4.12 8.60 -21.15
C SER A 127 4.10 9.12 -19.71
N PHE A 128 4.37 8.28 -18.72
CA PHE A 128 4.51 8.69 -17.33
C PHE A 128 5.74 9.58 -17.07
N LYS A 129 6.70 9.67 -18.01
CA LYS A 129 7.80 10.65 -17.95
C LYS A 129 7.39 12.05 -18.46
N LYS A 130 6.17 12.25 -18.97
CA LYS A 130 5.68 13.57 -19.41
C LYS A 130 5.14 14.35 -18.20
N LYS A 131 5.86 15.41 -17.80
CA LYS A 131 5.51 16.25 -16.62
C LYS A 131 4.06 16.74 -16.62
N TRP A 132 3.56 17.19 -17.77
CA TRP A 132 2.20 17.69 -17.90
C TRP A 132 1.16 16.59 -17.60
N LEU A 133 1.40 15.35 -18.07
CA LEU A 133 0.52 14.21 -17.81
C LEU A 133 0.52 13.84 -16.31
N CYS A 134 1.71 13.77 -15.69
CA CYS A 134 1.81 13.53 -14.26
C CYS A 134 1.09 14.61 -13.46
N ASN A 135 1.19 15.88 -13.87
CA ASN A 135 0.47 16.97 -13.21
C ASN A 135 -1.05 16.80 -13.30
N ILE A 136 -1.60 16.40 -14.46
CA ILE A 136 -3.03 16.09 -14.63
C ILE A 136 -3.42 14.91 -13.74
N ILE A 137 -2.64 13.83 -13.72
CA ILE A 137 -2.89 12.66 -12.85
C ILE A 137 -2.93 13.08 -11.38
N GLY A 138 -1.99 13.92 -10.95
CA GLY A 138 -1.97 14.46 -9.58
C GLY A 138 -3.23 15.27 -9.24
N ILE A 139 -3.72 16.10 -10.18
CA ILE A 139 -4.98 16.87 -10.01
C ILE A 139 -6.17 15.90 -9.88
N MET A 140 -6.29 14.93 -10.76
CA MET A 140 -7.37 13.95 -10.75
C MET A 140 -7.40 13.12 -9.46
N ASN A 141 -6.24 12.89 -8.84
CA ASN A 141 -6.13 12.21 -7.54
C ASN A 141 -6.23 13.18 -6.34
N GLY A 142 -6.54 14.46 -6.58
CA GLY A 142 -6.81 15.43 -5.52
C GLY A 142 -5.57 15.89 -4.76
N LEU A 143 -4.36 15.75 -5.32
CA LEU A 143 -3.13 16.19 -4.67
C LEU A 143 -3.05 17.72 -4.58
N PRO A 144 -2.79 18.29 -3.37
CA PRO A 144 -2.44 19.70 -3.21
C PRO A 144 -1.20 20.08 -4.04
N SER A 145 -1.03 21.37 -4.34
CA SER A 145 0.02 21.85 -5.25
C SER A 145 1.43 21.40 -4.85
N ALA A 146 1.77 21.42 -3.56
CA ALA A 146 3.08 20.98 -3.07
C ALA A 146 3.30 19.48 -3.32
N GLN A 147 2.37 18.63 -2.89
CA GLN A 147 2.42 17.17 -3.08
C GLN A 147 2.40 16.79 -4.56
N ARG A 148 1.70 17.57 -5.40
CA ARG A 148 1.69 17.36 -6.85
C ARG A 148 3.04 17.63 -7.50
N LYS A 149 3.76 18.68 -7.06
CA LYS A 149 5.14 18.93 -7.54
C LYS A 149 6.06 17.77 -7.20
N GLU A 150 5.99 17.31 -5.96
CA GLU A 150 6.74 16.16 -5.48
C GLU A 150 6.40 14.89 -6.29
N PHE A 151 5.11 14.59 -6.48
CA PHE A 151 4.67 13.47 -7.31
C PHE A 151 5.23 13.54 -8.75
N VAL A 152 5.19 14.73 -9.38
CA VAL A 152 5.77 14.92 -10.72
C VAL A 152 7.27 14.63 -10.72
N GLU A 153 8.01 15.10 -9.73
CA GLU A 153 9.45 14.84 -9.61
C GLU A 153 9.74 13.36 -9.42
N GLN A 154 9.02 12.69 -8.51
CA GLN A 154 9.15 11.26 -8.27
C GLN A 154 8.90 10.45 -9.55
N MET A 155 7.84 10.77 -10.29
CA MET A 155 7.52 10.11 -11.57
C MET A 155 8.59 10.31 -12.65
N GLN A 156 9.31 11.46 -12.65
CA GLN A 156 10.42 11.68 -13.57
C GLN A 156 11.63 10.77 -13.26
N ASN A 157 11.82 10.42 -11.98
CA ASN A 157 13.02 9.75 -11.50
C ASN A 157 12.85 8.25 -11.27
N VAL A 158 11.60 7.74 -11.13
CA VAL A 158 11.37 6.30 -10.96
C VAL A 158 11.99 5.51 -12.12
N LYS A 159 12.68 4.41 -11.80
CA LYS A 159 13.32 3.52 -12.78
C LYS A 159 12.30 2.52 -13.33
N PHE A 160 12.43 2.17 -14.62
CA PHE A 160 11.56 1.14 -15.21
C PHE A 160 11.75 -0.22 -14.52
N GLU A 161 12.96 -0.55 -14.15
CA GLU A 161 13.28 -1.75 -13.40
C GLU A 161 12.53 -1.83 -12.06
N THR A 162 12.40 -0.71 -11.34
CA THR A 162 11.57 -0.62 -10.13
C THR A 162 10.10 -0.95 -10.43
N ILE A 163 9.53 -0.39 -11.51
CA ILE A 163 8.15 -0.70 -11.91
C ILE A 163 8.01 -2.20 -12.20
N ARG A 164 8.92 -2.75 -13.01
CA ARG A 164 8.91 -4.18 -13.34
C ARG A 164 8.97 -5.06 -12.10
N ASN A 165 9.95 -4.83 -11.23
CA ASN A 165 10.12 -5.62 -10.01
C ASN A 165 8.96 -5.47 -9.03
N SER A 166 8.30 -4.31 -8.99
CA SER A 166 7.13 -4.10 -8.12
C SER A 166 5.86 -4.78 -8.64
N VAL A 167 5.73 -4.99 -9.94
CA VAL A 167 4.63 -5.78 -10.55
C VAL A 167 4.89 -7.26 -10.33
N ASP A 168 6.09 -7.72 -10.68
CA ASP A 168 6.56 -9.10 -10.46
C ASP A 168 7.32 -9.19 -9.13
N ASN A 169 6.63 -8.89 -8.03
CA ASN A 169 7.23 -8.83 -6.69
C ASN A 169 7.25 -10.17 -5.95
N GLY A 170 6.80 -11.24 -6.56
CA GLY A 170 6.77 -12.57 -5.96
C GLY A 170 5.78 -12.75 -4.80
N ILE A 171 5.02 -11.72 -4.40
CA ILE A 171 4.07 -11.81 -3.28
C ILE A 171 2.76 -12.41 -3.80
N THR A 172 2.56 -13.68 -3.50
CA THR A 172 1.35 -14.46 -3.81
C THR A 172 0.98 -15.33 -2.62
N PHE A 173 -0.20 -15.93 -2.62
CA PHE A 173 -0.60 -16.87 -1.57
C PHE A 173 0.34 -18.08 -1.47
N ASP A 174 0.83 -18.57 -2.58
CA ASP A 174 1.69 -19.75 -2.63
C ASP A 174 3.11 -19.44 -2.12
N ASN A 175 3.62 -18.24 -2.40
CA ASN A 175 4.96 -17.81 -1.97
C ASN A 175 4.99 -17.25 -0.53
N VAL A 176 3.82 -16.96 0.08
CA VAL A 176 3.69 -16.46 1.45
C VAL A 176 2.75 -17.37 2.25
N PRO A 177 3.11 -18.64 2.46
CA PRO A 177 2.25 -19.63 3.14
C PRO A 177 2.01 -19.31 4.61
N GLY A 178 2.86 -18.48 5.25
CA GLY A 178 2.73 -18.07 6.65
C GLY A 178 1.43 -17.32 6.97
N TYR A 179 0.74 -16.79 5.97
CA TYR A 179 -0.51 -16.03 6.16
C TYR A 179 -1.60 -16.82 6.91
N VAL A 180 -1.70 -18.12 6.73
CA VAL A 180 -2.69 -18.96 7.42
C VAL A 180 -2.54 -18.97 8.95
N ASN A 181 -1.35 -18.64 9.43
CA ASN A 181 -1.02 -18.59 10.85
C ASN A 181 -1.12 -17.18 11.48
N VAL A 182 -1.48 -16.16 10.70
CA VAL A 182 -1.63 -14.79 11.19
C VAL A 182 -2.74 -14.75 12.25
N ASN A 183 -2.42 -14.35 13.47
CA ASN A 183 -3.31 -14.42 14.64
C ASN A 183 -3.83 -13.04 15.11
N ILE A 184 -3.70 -12.01 14.26
CA ILE A 184 -4.22 -10.67 14.50
C ILE A 184 -5.46 -10.40 13.64
N PRO A 185 -6.36 -9.48 14.03
CA PRO A 185 -7.46 -9.04 13.19
C PRO A 185 -6.95 -8.44 11.88
N VAL A 186 -7.49 -8.91 10.75
CA VAL A 186 -7.17 -8.40 9.41
C VAL A 186 -8.45 -7.97 8.70
N ILE A 187 -8.43 -6.82 8.06
CA ILE A 187 -9.50 -6.36 7.18
C ILE A 187 -8.94 -6.28 5.76
N ALA A 188 -9.45 -7.12 4.87
CA ALA A 188 -9.10 -7.10 3.45
C ALA A 188 -10.19 -6.34 2.67
N LEU A 189 -9.81 -5.26 1.98
CA LEU A 189 -10.74 -4.35 1.32
C LEU A 189 -10.45 -4.24 -0.18
N ALA A 190 -11.49 -4.30 -1.01
CA ALA A 190 -11.39 -4.01 -2.44
C ALA A 190 -12.55 -3.15 -2.94
N GLY A 191 -12.33 -2.44 -4.04
CA GLY A 191 -13.38 -1.73 -4.77
C GLY A 191 -14.20 -2.67 -5.66
N GLY A 192 -15.51 -2.45 -5.72
CA GLY A 192 -16.40 -3.24 -6.58
C GLY A 192 -16.13 -3.09 -8.07
N LYS A 193 -15.48 -1.98 -8.48
CA LYS A 193 -15.10 -1.69 -9.87
C LYS A 193 -13.67 -2.11 -10.22
N GLU A 194 -12.95 -2.74 -9.30
CA GLU A 194 -11.61 -3.26 -9.56
C GLU A 194 -11.64 -4.56 -10.38
N GLN A 195 -10.47 -4.97 -10.85
CA GLN A 195 -10.29 -6.25 -11.55
C GLN A 195 -10.70 -7.43 -10.67
N GLN A 196 -11.07 -8.54 -11.30
CA GLN A 196 -11.54 -9.72 -10.56
C GLN A 196 -10.45 -10.31 -9.67
N ASP A 197 -9.19 -10.30 -10.11
CA ASP A 197 -8.06 -10.86 -9.36
C ASP A 197 -7.85 -10.15 -8.00
N VAL A 198 -8.06 -8.81 -7.95
CA VAL A 198 -7.99 -8.05 -6.71
C VAL A 198 -9.16 -8.40 -5.78
N LYS A 199 -10.38 -8.51 -6.32
CA LYS A 199 -11.56 -8.93 -5.54
C LYS A 199 -11.46 -10.38 -5.09
N HIS A 200 -10.85 -11.24 -5.90
CA HIS A 200 -10.58 -12.63 -5.54
C HIS A 200 -9.53 -12.70 -4.44
N SER A 201 -8.47 -11.89 -4.53
CA SER A 201 -7.44 -11.82 -3.48
C SER A 201 -8.03 -11.54 -2.10
N VAL A 202 -8.91 -10.54 -1.94
CA VAL A 202 -9.49 -10.21 -0.63
C VAL A 202 -10.44 -11.29 -0.11
N LYS A 203 -11.17 -11.99 -0.97
CA LYS A 203 -12.03 -13.12 -0.59
C LYS A 203 -11.17 -14.29 -0.11
N ARG A 204 -10.14 -14.66 -0.89
CA ARG A 204 -9.24 -15.76 -0.58
C ARG A 204 -8.47 -15.51 0.72
N MET A 205 -8.13 -14.26 1.03
CA MET A 205 -7.56 -13.92 2.34
C MET A 205 -8.48 -14.35 3.50
N ALA A 206 -9.78 -14.05 3.41
CA ALA A 206 -10.74 -14.42 4.46
C ALA A 206 -11.06 -15.93 4.47
N GLU A 207 -10.97 -16.62 3.34
CA GLU A 207 -11.12 -18.08 3.26
C GLU A 207 -9.93 -18.81 3.91
N LEU A 208 -8.72 -18.27 3.77
CA LEU A 208 -7.49 -18.88 4.29
C LEU A 208 -7.25 -18.59 5.77
N ASN A 209 -7.83 -17.53 6.32
CA ASN A 209 -7.57 -17.12 7.70
C ASN A 209 -8.83 -16.58 8.37
N THR A 210 -9.27 -17.25 9.44
CA THR A 210 -10.49 -16.91 10.20
C THR A 210 -10.40 -15.57 10.96
N ASN A 211 -9.19 -15.03 11.18
CA ASN A 211 -9.01 -13.68 11.73
C ASN A 211 -9.15 -12.57 10.68
N CYS A 212 -9.32 -12.95 9.40
CA CYS A 212 -9.53 -12.01 8.32
C CYS A 212 -11.01 -11.91 7.95
N ARG A 213 -11.53 -10.69 7.89
CA ARG A 213 -12.78 -10.39 7.21
C ARG A 213 -12.51 -9.61 5.94
N TYR A 214 -13.34 -9.77 4.91
CA TYR A 214 -13.21 -8.96 3.69
C TYR A 214 -14.42 -8.04 3.48
N GLU A 215 -14.17 -6.93 2.79
CA GLU A 215 -15.20 -5.99 2.34
C GLU A 215 -14.99 -5.66 0.85
N ILE A 216 -16.11 -5.53 0.11
CA ILE A 216 -16.10 -5.01 -1.26
C ILE A 216 -17.01 -3.79 -1.32
N TRP A 217 -16.39 -2.61 -1.51
CA TRP A 217 -17.15 -1.35 -1.60
C TRP A 217 -17.66 -1.14 -3.02
N LYS A 218 -18.94 -1.44 -3.27
CA LYS A 218 -19.56 -1.53 -4.60
C LYS A 218 -19.28 -0.35 -5.54
N LYS A 219 -19.24 0.90 -5.00
CA LYS A 219 -19.03 2.11 -5.79
C LYS A 219 -17.56 2.48 -6.00
N ALA A 220 -16.67 1.89 -5.24
CA ALA A 220 -15.25 2.21 -5.26
C ALA A 220 -14.53 1.53 -6.45
N ALA A 221 -13.56 2.24 -6.98
CA ALA A 221 -12.51 1.73 -7.85
C ALA A 221 -11.20 1.61 -7.03
N HIS A 222 -10.05 1.49 -7.68
CA HIS A 222 -8.76 1.25 -7.03
C HIS A 222 -8.37 2.27 -5.94
N ASN A 223 -8.55 3.58 -6.20
CA ASN A 223 -8.10 4.65 -5.30
C ASN A 223 -9.04 4.86 -4.08
N ILE A 224 -9.18 3.86 -3.23
CA ILE A 224 -10.06 3.91 -2.06
C ILE A 224 -9.64 4.97 -1.02
N PRO A 225 -8.37 5.02 -0.55
CA PRO A 225 -7.99 5.94 0.52
C PRO A 225 -8.26 7.42 0.20
N PRO A 226 -7.93 7.96 -0.99
CA PRO A 226 -8.19 9.35 -1.31
C PRO A 226 -9.66 9.62 -1.70
N MET A 227 -10.33 8.69 -2.38
CA MET A 227 -11.65 8.93 -2.98
C MET A 227 -12.81 8.63 -2.04
N PHE A 228 -12.63 7.69 -1.12
CA PHE A 228 -13.63 7.29 -0.11
C PHE A 228 -13.15 7.61 1.31
N SER A 229 -12.43 8.72 1.46
CA SER A 229 -11.69 9.08 2.67
C SER A 229 -12.53 9.08 3.94
N LYS A 230 -13.75 9.58 3.91
CA LYS A 230 -14.65 9.59 5.10
C LYS A 230 -14.99 8.17 5.57
N GLN A 231 -15.35 7.28 4.63
CA GLN A 231 -15.67 5.89 4.95
C GLN A 231 -14.40 5.14 5.38
N PHE A 232 -13.26 5.42 4.75
CA PHE A 232 -11.99 4.81 5.08
C PHE A 232 -11.48 5.26 6.45
N ASN A 233 -11.57 6.57 6.78
CA ASN A 233 -11.24 7.06 8.12
C ASN A 233 -12.11 6.40 9.20
N LYS A 234 -13.42 6.21 8.93
CA LYS A 234 -14.31 5.50 9.85
C LYS A 234 -13.82 4.07 10.09
N LEU A 235 -13.46 3.34 9.03
CA LEU A 235 -12.93 1.97 9.14
C LEU A 235 -11.62 1.94 9.96
N ILE A 236 -10.72 2.90 9.76
CA ILE A 236 -9.50 3.02 10.56
C ILE A 236 -9.84 3.23 12.02
N LEU A 237 -10.74 4.18 12.34
CA LEU A 237 -11.12 4.50 13.71
C LEU A 237 -11.84 3.34 14.44
N GLU A 238 -12.54 2.46 13.72
CA GLU A 238 -13.13 1.24 14.24
C GLU A 238 -12.10 0.13 14.50
N THR A 239 -10.90 0.25 13.93
CA THR A 239 -9.82 -0.76 14.00
C THR A 239 -8.74 -0.39 15.02
N VAL A 240 -8.50 0.90 15.24
CA VAL A 240 -7.50 1.41 16.20
C VAL A 240 -7.88 1.05 17.63
N LYS A 241 -6.87 0.63 18.43
CA LYS A 241 -7.00 0.38 19.87
C LYS A 241 -6.50 1.56 20.69
#